data_f2329afcedd2ce0cc206607a18f329af
#
_entry.id   f2329afcedd2ce0cc206607a18f329af
#
_cell.length_a   1.000
_cell.length_b   1.000
_cell.length_c   1.000
_cell.angle_alpha   90.00
_cell.angle_beta   90.00
_cell.angle_gamma   90.00
#
_symmetry.space_group_name_H-M   'P 1'
#
loop_
_entity.id
_entity.type
_entity.pdbx_description
1 polymer ?
#
loop_
_entity_poly.entity_id
_entity_poly.type
_entity_poly.pdbx_seq_one_letter_code
_entity_poly.pdbx_strand_id
1 'polypeptide(L)'
;MNSEIKDVLLNGSTVDIALRDGKIASISPAVGTAQQVLLPLPVDPHVHLDKTFTANRCKPEKPGLFGAIEAMAKDALSWNETDLHERIGQALTEAYRNGMSAMRSHVDWVQEEAPLAWSVLGEMAQDWRGKIDIQRSSLTPLNMLGDVEFGAAIASRVYRDREVMGCFVYRNENVDALLEQVFIYASRYELMLDFHVDEGLEPEAAAFDRIVELTRHFRMSGRVLCWHACSLSIRPEGEVSRIISEAADSGIALTILPTTNLWLQDNQNGVTPRLRGLAPMHELRAAGVPVLLGADNVSDPFFSMGTYDALDVLRNASVAAHLVPADWLDSITTNPAKAMGLHRDEIRVGCSADFILIQGCSWDEALRNPKVPRQVFRAGCTESVGKAAA
;
A
#
# COMPACT_ATOMS: atom_id res chain seq x y z
N MET A 1 24.06 -12.96 18.48
CA MET A 1 23.81 -12.20 19.74
C MET A 1 22.65 -12.89 20.43
N ASN A 2 22.75 -13.19 21.72
CA ASN A 2 21.66 -13.79 22.49
C ASN A 2 21.00 -12.71 23.32
N SER A 3 19.70 -12.56 23.23
CA SER A 3 18.92 -11.59 24.01
C SER A 3 17.57 -12.19 24.39
N GLU A 4 16.98 -11.66 25.44
CA GLU A 4 15.65 -12.04 25.91
C GLU A 4 14.78 -10.78 26.00
N ILE A 5 13.57 -10.87 25.48
CA ILE A 5 12.57 -9.81 25.46
C ILE A 5 11.41 -10.29 26.33
N LYS A 6 11.09 -9.52 27.35
CA LYS A 6 10.11 -9.89 28.38
C LYS A 6 8.77 -9.21 28.17
N ASP A 7 7.71 -9.88 28.65
CA ASP A 7 6.37 -9.31 28.77
C ASP A 7 5.84 -8.68 27.47
N VAL A 8 5.91 -9.42 26.37
CA VAL A 8 5.48 -8.98 25.03
C VAL A 8 4.06 -9.44 24.76
N LEU A 9 3.19 -8.54 24.30
CA LEU A 9 1.87 -8.90 23.75
C LEU A 9 2.05 -9.43 22.33
N LEU A 10 1.78 -10.70 22.13
CA LEU A 10 1.79 -11.37 20.85
C LEU A 10 0.49 -12.17 20.67
N ASN A 11 -0.28 -11.88 19.64
CA ASN A 11 -1.55 -12.57 19.33
C ASN A 11 -2.49 -12.69 20.54
N GLY A 12 -2.62 -11.62 21.32
CA GLY A 12 -3.51 -11.56 22.48
C GLY A 12 -2.97 -12.23 23.76
N SER A 13 -1.74 -12.78 23.74
CA SER A 13 -1.12 -13.42 24.88
C SER A 13 0.18 -12.70 25.29
N THR A 14 0.46 -12.62 26.60
CA THR A 14 1.75 -12.12 27.09
C THR A 14 2.78 -13.23 27.07
N VAL A 15 3.90 -12.99 26.38
CA VAL A 15 4.96 -13.98 26.17
C VAL A 15 6.34 -13.38 26.42
N ASP A 16 7.30 -14.24 26.73
CA ASP A 16 8.74 -13.95 26.69
C ASP A 16 9.35 -14.55 25.43
N ILE A 17 10.21 -13.80 24.75
CA ILE A 17 10.84 -14.19 23.50
C ILE A 17 12.35 -14.23 23.68
N ALA A 18 12.99 -15.39 23.44
CA ALA A 18 14.44 -15.49 23.39
C ALA A 18 14.92 -15.45 21.94
N LEU A 19 15.94 -14.63 21.67
CA LEU A 19 16.61 -14.52 20.40
C LEU A 19 17.99 -15.17 20.45
N ARG A 20 18.34 -15.91 19.40
CA ARG A 20 19.67 -16.50 19.21
C ARG A 20 20.04 -16.48 17.74
N ASP A 21 21.23 -15.95 17.45
CA ASP A 21 21.81 -15.93 16.10
C ASP A 21 20.86 -15.38 15.03
N GLY A 22 20.19 -14.29 15.37
CA GLY A 22 19.25 -13.59 14.45
C GLY A 22 17.88 -14.23 14.33
N LYS A 23 17.59 -15.29 15.08
CA LYS A 23 16.33 -16.05 15.03
C LYS A 23 15.62 -16.04 16.37
N ILE A 24 14.31 -16.31 16.30
CA ILE A 24 13.49 -16.57 17.49
C ILE A 24 13.80 -17.99 17.98
N ALA A 25 14.49 -18.08 19.12
CA ALA A 25 14.91 -19.37 19.69
C ALA A 25 13.80 -20.01 20.52
N SER A 26 13.02 -19.22 21.27
CA SER A 26 11.85 -19.70 22.00
C SER A 26 10.81 -18.58 22.17
N ILE A 27 9.57 -19.00 22.35
CA ILE A 27 8.43 -18.16 22.76
C ILE A 27 7.79 -18.93 23.91
N SER A 28 7.72 -18.33 25.09
CA SER A 28 7.16 -18.95 26.30
C SER A 28 6.13 -18.04 26.97
N PRO A 29 5.09 -18.59 27.61
CA PRO A 29 4.13 -17.77 28.35
C PRO A 29 4.83 -16.95 29.42
N ALA A 30 4.50 -15.67 29.55
CA ALA A 30 4.93 -14.79 30.62
C ALA A 30 3.84 -14.68 31.71
N VAL A 31 4.26 -14.46 32.95
CA VAL A 31 3.33 -14.30 34.09
C VAL A 31 2.94 -12.85 34.30
N GLY A 32 3.70 -11.90 33.73
CA GLY A 32 3.49 -10.46 33.88
C GLY A 32 2.40 -9.89 32.99
N THR A 33 2.14 -8.60 33.16
CA THR A 33 1.33 -7.83 32.23
C THR A 33 2.24 -7.35 31.10
N ALA A 34 1.74 -7.40 29.86
CA ALA A 34 2.49 -6.92 28.71
C ALA A 34 2.96 -5.47 28.91
N GLN A 35 4.21 -5.19 28.54
CA GLN A 35 4.82 -3.85 28.59
C GLN A 35 5.04 -3.29 27.19
N GLN A 36 4.98 -4.13 26.19
CA GLN A 36 5.18 -3.80 24.77
C GLN A 36 4.37 -4.75 23.90
N VAL A 37 3.98 -4.24 22.74
CA VAL A 37 3.30 -5.01 21.69
C VAL A 37 4.29 -5.34 20.57
N LEU A 38 4.12 -6.49 19.93
CA LEU A 38 4.97 -6.93 18.82
C LEU A 38 4.19 -6.90 17.51
N LEU A 39 4.79 -6.30 16.47
CA LEU A 39 4.31 -6.30 15.10
C LEU A 39 5.36 -6.94 14.19
N PRO A 40 5.03 -7.93 13.35
CA PRO A 40 5.89 -8.32 12.23
C PRO A 40 6.24 -7.10 11.38
N LEU A 41 7.40 -7.09 10.72
CA LEU A 41 7.77 -5.96 9.87
C LEU A 41 6.68 -5.69 8.82
N PRO A 42 6.14 -4.46 8.73
CA PRO A 42 5.06 -4.13 7.83
C PRO A 42 5.48 -4.16 6.35
N VAL A 43 4.48 -4.28 5.51
CA VAL A 43 4.57 -4.25 4.05
C VAL A 43 3.58 -3.21 3.55
N ASP A 44 4.03 -2.30 2.70
CA ASP A 44 3.17 -1.30 2.06
C ASP A 44 2.90 -1.69 0.60
N PRO A 45 1.67 -2.07 0.26
CA PRO A 45 1.33 -2.52 -1.08
C PRO A 45 1.15 -1.38 -2.08
N HIS A 46 1.10 -0.12 -1.60
CA HIS A 46 0.76 1.02 -2.45
C HIS A 46 1.40 2.33 -2.01
N VAL A 47 2.41 2.75 -2.76
CA VAL A 47 3.08 4.04 -2.62
C VAL A 47 3.43 4.63 -3.99
N HIS A 48 3.77 5.93 -4.03
CA HIS A 48 4.25 6.66 -5.19
C HIS A 48 5.64 7.26 -4.91
N LEU A 49 6.69 6.44 -4.97
CA LEU A 49 8.05 6.89 -4.68
C LEU A 49 8.60 7.89 -5.71
N ASP A 50 8.10 7.86 -6.93
CA ASP A 50 8.45 8.82 -7.99
C ASP A 50 7.96 10.25 -7.68
N LYS A 51 6.81 10.39 -7.02
CA LYS A 51 6.15 11.68 -6.70
C LYS A 51 6.55 12.28 -5.36
N THR A 52 7.08 11.44 -4.46
CA THR A 52 7.31 11.79 -3.05
C THR A 52 8.19 13.03 -2.86
N PHE A 53 7.95 13.77 -1.77
CA PHE A 53 8.68 14.98 -1.35
C PHE A 53 8.67 16.14 -2.36
N THR A 54 7.64 16.22 -3.19
CA THR A 54 7.44 17.34 -4.13
C THR A 54 6.50 18.42 -3.62
N ALA A 55 5.77 18.21 -2.50
CA ALA A 55 4.74 19.11 -1.99
C ALA A 55 5.19 20.57 -1.82
N ASN A 56 6.46 20.81 -1.50
CA ASN A 56 6.98 22.17 -1.30
C ASN A 56 7.10 22.96 -2.62
N ARG A 57 7.34 22.28 -3.73
CA ARG A 57 7.56 22.91 -5.05
C ARG A 57 6.36 22.72 -5.99
N CYS A 58 5.51 21.73 -5.72
CA CYS A 58 4.40 21.34 -6.57
C CYS A 58 3.07 21.53 -5.81
N LYS A 59 2.41 22.68 -6.02
CA LYS A 59 1.14 23.00 -5.34
C LYS A 59 -0.02 22.97 -6.32
N PRO A 60 -1.11 22.21 -6.03
CA PRO A 60 -2.31 22.22 -6.84
C PRO A 60 -2.97 23.60 -6.88
N GLU A 61 -3.38 24.05 -8.06
CA GLU A 61 -4.18 25.27 -8.21
C GLU A 61 -5.66 25.06 -7.85
N LYS A 62 -6.12 23.81 -7.95
CA LYS A 62 -7.49 23.37 -7.64
C LYS A 62 -7.44 22.24 -6.61
N PRO A 63 -8.44 22.16 -5.71
CA PRO A 63 -8.52 21.05 -4.75
C PRO A 63 -8.88 19.72 -5.45
N GLY A 64 -8.60 18.61 -4.78
CA GLY A 64 -8.98 17.27 -5.19
C GLY A 64 -8.05 16.63 -6.22
N LEU A 65 -8.42 15.43 -6.66
CA LEU A 65 -7.59 14.52 -7.46
C LEU A 65 -7.05 15.17 -8.74
N PHE A 66 -7.91 15.78 -9.54
CA PHE A 66 -7.50 16.33 -10.84
C PHE A 66 -6.58 17.55 -10.72
N GLY A 67 -6.75 18.36 -9.67
CA GLY A 67 -5.82 19.45 -9.40
C GLY A 67 -4.43 18.95 -9.04
N ALA A 68 -4.34 17.87 -8.27
CA ALA A 68 -3.09 17.21 -7.94
C ALA A 68 -2.42 16.57 -9.18
N ILE A 69 -3.20 15.91 -10.04
CA ILE A 69 -2.71 15.33 -11.30
C ILE A 69 -2.13 16.44 -12.20
N GLU A 70 -2.85 17.55 -12.41
CA GLU A 70 -2.38 18.68 -13.24
C GLU A 70 -1.07 19.27 -12.70
N ALA A 71 -0.95 19.44 -11.38
CA ALA A 71 0.25 19.97 -10.75
C ALA A 71 1.43 19.00 -10.90
N MET A 72 1.21 17.71 -10.64
CA MET A 72 2.24 16.68 -10.75
C MET A 72 2.76 16.53 -12.18
N ALA A 73 1.88 16.54 -13.18
CA ALA A 73 2.28 16.48 -14.60
C ALA A 73 3.22 17.63 -15.00
N LYS A 74 3.02 18.83 -14.42
CA LYS A 74 3.91 19.97 -14.67
C LYS A 74 5.28 19.77 -13.98
N ASP A 75 5.30 19.29 -12.71
CA ASP A 75 6.55 19.08 -11.95
C ASP A 75 7.40 17.97 -12.58
N ALA A 76 6.76 16.90 -13.06
CA ALA A 76 7.41 15.75 -13.66
C ALA A 76 8.30 16.11 -14.87
N LEU A 77 8.01 17.19 -15.58
CA LEU A 77 8.82 17.69 -16.70
C LEU A 77 10.23 18.14 -16.28
N SER A 78 10.43 18.42 -14.99
CA SER A 78 11.71 18.86 -14.43
C SER A 78 12.51 17.74 -13.76
N TRP A 79 11.96 16.54 -13.66
CA TRP A 79 12.64 15.45 -12.98
C TRP A 79 13.88 14.97 -13.73
N ASN A 80 14.91 14.65 -12.96
CA ASN A 80 16.14 14.04 -13.45
C ASN A 80 16.61 12.95 -12.47
N GLU A 81 17.65 12.21 -12.84
CA GLU A 81 18.16 11.09 -12.03
C GLU A 81 18.53 11.54 -10.62
N THR A 82 19.23 12.66 -10.46
CA THR A 82 19.67 13.16 -9.16
C THR A 82 18.46 13.48 -8.26
N ASP A 83 17.47 14.22 -8.77
CA ASP A 83 16.24 14.56 -8.04
C ASP A 83 15.47 13.29 -7.60
N LEU A 84 15.34 12.33 -8.49
CA LEU A 84 14.66 11.06 -8.19
C LEU A 84 15.44 10.25 -7.14
N HIS A 85 16.75 10.07 -7.29
CA HIS A 85 17.57 9.35 -6.33
C HIS A 85 17.52 9.97 -4.92
N GLU A 86 17.59 11.30 -4.83
CA GLU A 86 17.53 12.01 -3.54
C GLU A 86 16.17 11.79 -2.86
N ARG A 87 15.07 12.03 -3.55
CA ARG A 87 13.72 11.91 -2.99
C ARG A 87 13.36 10.47 -2.63
N ILE A 88 13.62 9.54 -3.53
CA ILE A 88 13.36 8.11 -3.30
C ILE A 88 14.27 7.58 -2.17
N GLY A 89 15.54 7.97 -2.15
CA GLY A 89 16.48 7.58 -1.09
C GLY A 89 16.05 8.06 0.30
N GLN A 90 15.52 9.29 0.39
CA GLN A 90 14.93 9.83 1.61
C GLN A 90 13.70 8.99 2.03
N ALA A 91 12.79 8.68 1.10
CA ALA A 91 11.59 7.88 1.34
C ALA A 91 11.94 6.48 1.87
N LEU A 92 12.85 5.79 1.20
CA LEU A 92 13.29 4.45 1.61
C LEU A 92 14.00 4.47 2.97
N THR A 93 14.76 5.52 3.27
CA THR A 93 15.39 5.70 4.58
C THR A 93 14.34 5.89 5.68
N GLU A 94 13.31 6.69 5.43
CA GLU A 94 12.18 6.87 6.37
C GLU A 94 11.42 5.57 6.57
N ALA A 95 11.03 4.90 5.49
CA ALA A 95 10.34 3.62 5.52
C ALA A 95 11.12 2.54 6.29
N TYR A 96 12.42 2.44 6.03
CA TYR A 96 13.30 1.50 6.70
C TYR A 96 13.38 1.72 8.22
N ARG A 97 13.53 2.99 8.62
CA ARG A 97 13.53 3.37 10.05
C ARG A 97 12.19 3.08 10.73
N ASN A 98 11.10 3.14 9.98
CA ASN A 98 9.77 2.79 10.47
C ASN A 98 9.48 1.29 10.44
N GLY A 99 10.46 0.47 10.02
CA GLY A 99 10.39 -0.99 10.04
C GLY A 99 9.82 -1.60 8.75
N MET A 100 9.57 -0.81 7.70
CA MET A 100 9.04 -1.33 6.43
C MET A 100 9.96 -2.40 5.85
N SER A 101 9.40 -3.55 5.45
CA SER A 101 10.16 -4.68 4.88
C SER A 101 9.97 -4.82 3.37
N ALA A 102 8.86 -4.34 2.83
CA ALA A 102 8.61 -4.32 1.40
C ALA A 102 7.66 -3.19 1.02
N MET A 103 7.77 -2.71 -0.21
CA MET A 103 6.91 -1.66 -0.77
C MET A 103 6.64 -1.94 -2.25
N ARG A 104 5.42 -1.60 -2.72
CA ARG A 104 5.11 -1.55 -4.16
C ARG A 104 4.90 -0.10 -4.57
N SER A 105 5.77 0.41 -5.45
CA SER A 105 5.67 1.76 -5.99
C SER A 105 4.97 1.78 -7.34
N HIS A 106 3.96 2.61 -7.46
CA HIS A 106 3.25 2.87 -8.71
C HIS A 106 3.91 4.03 -9.43
N VAL A 107 4.32 3.81 -10.68
CA VAL A 107 5.08 4.76 -11.48
C VAL A 107 4.23 5.24 -12.64
N ASP A 108 3.98 6.55 -12.71
CA ASP A 108 3.22 7.13 -13.83
C ASP A 108 3.92 6.83 -15.16
N TRP A 109 3.17 6.20 -16.07
CA TRP A 109 3.68 5.79 -17.38
C TRP A 109 2.71 6.21 -18.48
N VAL A 110 2.94 7.40 -19.05
CA VAL A 110 2.06 8.08 -20.01
C VAL A 110 2.71 8.32 -21.37
N GLN A 111 3.74 7.54 -21.71
CA GLN A 111 4.50 7.62 -22.96
C GLN A 111 4.93 6.21 -23.41
N GLU A 112 5.40 6.06 -24.66
CA GLU A 112 5.80 4.74 -25.19
C GLU A 112 7.01 4.14 -24.46
N GLU A 113 8.05 4.97 -24.25
CA GLU A 113 9.23 4.55 -23.53
C GLU A 113 8.96 4.51 -22.03
N ALA A 114 9.69 3.62 -21.34
CA ALA A 114 9.64 3.57 -19.89
C ALA A 114 10.12 4.91 -19.29
N PRO A 115 9.37 5.49 -18.35
CA PRO A 115 9.76 6.76 -17.75
C PRO A 115 11.06 6.62 -16.96
N LEU A 116 11.78 7.74 -16.79
CA LEU A 116 13.04 7.77 -16.06
C LEU A 116 12.90 7.17 -14.64
N ALA A 117 11.81 7.50 -13.96
CA ALA A 117 11.52 6.97 -12.62
C ALA A 117 11.45 5.43 -12.57
N TRP A 118 11.00 4.78 -13.64
CA TRP A 118 10.99 3.31 -13.74
C TRP A 118 12.40 2.72 -13.68
N SER A 119 13.34 3.34 -14.37
CA SER A 119 14.74 2.88 -14.39
C SER A 119 15.41 3.14 -13.05
N VAL A 120 15.30 4.36 -12.51
CA VAL A 120 15.86 4.75 -11.21
C VAL A 120 15.33 3.86 -10.08
N LEU A 121 14.03 3.61 -10.02
CA LEU A 121 13.47 2.69 -9.03
C LEU A 121 13.98 1.26 -9.19
N GLY A 122 14.26 0.83 -10.42
CA GLY A 122 14.87 -0.49 -10.67
C GLY A 122 16.29 -0.61 -10.11
N GLU A 123 17.10 0.44 -10.23
CA GLU A 123 18.44 0.53 -9.64
C GLU A 123 18.34 0.54 -8.11
N MET A 124 17.51 1.40 -7.57
CA MET A 124 17.31 1.50 -6.12
C MET A 124 16.76 0.21 -5.51
N ALA A 125 15.91 -0.54 -6.22
CA ALA A 125 15.47 -1.86 -5.77
C ALA A 125 16.62 -2.86 -5.63
N GLN A 126 17.66 -2.74 -6.45
CA GLN A 126 18.88 -3.56 -6.31
C GLN A 126 19.73 -3.10 -5.12
N ASP A 127 19.91 -1.80 -4.93
CA ASP A 127 20.72 -1.23 -3.84
C ASP A 127 20.11 -1.46 -2.46
N TRP A 128 18.78 -1.53 -2.40
CA TRP A 128 18.03 -1.76 -1.16
C TRP A 128 17.70 -3.22 -0.90
N ARG A 129 18.14 -4.13 -1.74
CA ARG A 129 17.93 -5.57 -1.57
C ARG A 129 18.45 -6.05 -0.21
N GLY A 130 17.60 -6.80 0.51
CA GLY A 130 17.88 -7.25 1.88
C GLY A 130 17.61 -6.22 2.98
N LYS A 131 17.20 -5.00 2.62
CA LYS A 131 16.70 -3.97 3.55
C LYS A 131 15.19 -3.76 3.37
N ILE A 132 14.79 -3.38 2.18
CA ILE A 132 13.39 -3.26 1.75
C ILE A 132 13.28 -3.90 0.37
N ASP A 133 12.35 -4.84 0.18
CA ASP A 133 12.01 -5.37 -1.13
C ASP A 133 11.10 -4.36 -1.85
N ILE A 134 11.52 -3.90 -3.02
CA ILE A 134 10.79 -2.92 -3.82
C ILE A 134 10.26 -3.60 -5.07
N GLN A 135 8.93 -3.55 -5.26
CA GLN A 135 8.26 -3.89 -6.51
C GLN A 135 7.82 -2.62 -7.21
N ARG A 136 7.83 -2.62 -8.54
CA ARG A 136 7.31 -1.53 -9.37
C ARG A 136 6.01 -1.96 -10.03
N SER A 137 5.04 -1.07 -10.06
CA SER A 137 3.83 -1.22 -10.87
C SER A 137 3.76 -0.08 -11.87
N SER A 138 3.56 -0.37 -13.16
CA SER A 138 3.29 0.68 -14.13
C SER A 138 1.93 1.31 -13.81
N LEU A 139 1.82 2.63 -13.86
CA LEU A 139 0.55 3.32 -13.69
C LEU A 139 0.19 4.04 -14.98
N THR A 140 -0.56 3.35 -15.82
CA THR A 140 -0.92 3.81 -17.15
C THR A 140 -2.43 4.06 -17.26
N PRO A 141 -2.87 5.20 -17.82
CA PRO A 141 -4.29 5.43 -18.07
C PRO A 141 -4.91 4.34 -18.96
N LEU A 142 -6.12 3.90 -18.61
CA LEU A 142 -6.80 2.79 -19.28
C LEU A 142 -6.96 2.99 -20.79
N ASN A 143 -7.28 4.21 -21.24
CA ASN A 143 -7.42 4.51 -22.66
C ASN A 143 -6.10 4.34 -23.45
N MET A 144 -4.96 4.54 -22.83
CA MET A 144 -3.65 4.30 -23.46
C MET A 144 -3.35 2.81 -23.53
N LEU A 145 -3.67 2.04 -22.48
CA LEU A 145 -3.53 0.58 -22.51
C LEU A 145 -4.47 -0.09 -23.50
N GLY A 146 -5.59 0.56 -23.84
CA GLY A 146 -6.51 0.10 -24.88
C GLY A 146 -5.97 0.22 -26.30
N ASP A 147 -4.98 1.08 -26.54
CA ASP A 147 -4.22 1.08 -27.80
C ASP A 147 -3.37 -0.20 -27.86
N VAL A 148 -3.54 -0.96 -28.97
CA VAL A 148 -2.99 -2.31 -29.07
C VAL A 148 -1.46 -2.32 -29.11
N GLU A 149 -0.84 -1.36 -29.79
CA GLU A 149 0.63 -1.30 -29.92
C GLU A 149 1.25 -0.80 -28.62
N PHE A 150 0.69 0.28 -28.07
CA PHE A 150 1.14 0.89 -26.82
C PHE A 150 0.97 -0.07 -25.62
N GLY A 151 -0.22 -0.65 -25.44
CA GLY A 151 -0.49 -1.57 -24.34
C GLY A 151 0.36 -2.84 -24.42
N ALA A 152 0.59 -3.39 -25.60
CA ALA A 152 1.47 -4.54 -25.78
C ALA A 152 2.95 -4.21 -25.50
N ALA A 153 3.42 -3.01 -25.84
CA ALA A 153 4.77 -2.55 -25.55
C ALA A 153 5.01 -2.46 -24.03
N ILE A 154 4.08 -1.84 -23.29
CA ILE A 154 4.14 -1.76 -21.82
C ILE A 154 4.09 -3.16 -21.20
N ALA A 155 3.13 -4.00 -21.55
CA ALA A 155 3.01 -5.35 -21.01
C ALA A 155 4.28 -6.18 -21.23
N SER A 156 4.86 -6.09 -22.44
CA SER A 156 6.13 -6.74 -22.77
C SER A 156 7.31 -6.23 -21.94
N ARG A 157 7.36 -4.92 -21.68
CA ARG A 157 8.41 -4.31 -20.85
C ARG A 157 8.26 -4.70 -19.39
N VAL A 158 7.06 -4.64 -18.83
CA VAL A 158 6.75 -5.05 -17.46
C VAL A 158 7.08 -6.53 -17.24
N TYR A 159 6.73 -7.38 -18.20
CA TYR A 159 7.09 -8.81 -18.18
C TYR A 159 8.60 -9.05 -18.15
N ARG A 160 9.37 -8.37 -19.02
CA ARG A 160 10.84 -8.49 -19.06
C ARG A 160 11.49 -8.06 -17.75
N ASP A 161 10.95 -7.03 -17.13
CA ASP A 161 11.46 -6.48 -15.87
C ASP A 161 10.95 -7.30 -14.66
N ARG A 162 10.01 -8.25 -14.85
CA ARG A 162 9.37 -9.09 -13.82
C ARG A 162 8.61 -8.27 -12.78
N GLU A 163 7.89 -7.28 -13.25
CA GLU A 163 7.16 -6.32 -12.44
C GLU A 163 5.65 -6.43 -12.66
N VAL A 164 4.87 -5.49 -12.13
CA VAL A 164 3.41 -5.51 -12.10
C VAL A 164 2.83 -4.55 -13.14
N MET A 165 1.78 -4.98 -13.83
CA MET A 165 1.06 -4.11 -14.77
C MET A 165 -0.03 -3.35 -14.03
N GLY A 166 0.11 -2.04 -13.96
CA GLY A 166 -0.84 -1.14 -13.31
C GLY A 166 -1.66 -0.32 -14.29
N CYS A 167 -2.87 0.03 -13.89
CA CYS A 167 -3.83 0.77 -14.71
C CYS A 167 -4.60 1.79 -13.87
N PHE A 168 -4.74 3.01 -14.38
CA PHE A 168 -5.64 4.03 -13.82
C PHE A 168 -6.97 4.01 -14.56
N VAL A 169 -8.05 3.74 -13.84
CA VAL A 169 -9.41 3.56 -14.37
C VAL A 169 -10.34 4.58 -13.72
N TYR A 170 -10.79 5.56 -14.49
CA TYR A 170 -11.69 6.59 -13.99
C TYR A 170 -12.64 7.09 -15.06
N ARG A 171 -13.90 6.60 -15.03
CA ARG A 171 -14.99 7.03 -15.94
C ARG A 171 -14.60 7.03 -17.42
N ASN A 172 -13.84 6.04 -17.86
CA ASN A 172 -13.39 5.90 -19.24
C ASN A 172 -14.58 5.55 -20.16
N GLU A 173 -14.61 6.12 -21.35
CA GLU A 173 -15.49 5.61 -22.42
C GLU A 173 -15.04 4.20 -22.82
N ASN A 174 -16.00 3.33 -23.20
CA ASN A 174 -15.74 1.94 -23.60
C ASN A 174 -14.94 1.12 -22.55
N VAL A 175 -15.13 1.40 -21.26
CA VAL A 175 -14.38 0.80 -20.15
C VAL A 175 -14.34 -0.73 -20.22
N ASP A 176 -15.43 -1.38 -20.62
CA ASP A 176 -15.53 -2.85 -20.68
C ASP A 176 -14.54 -3.46 -21.67
N ALA A 177 -14.48 -2.93 -22.90
CA ALA A 177 -13.57 -3.41 -23.93
C ALA A 177 -12.11 -3.12 -23.60
N LEU A 178 -11.84 -1.94 -23.04
CA LEU A 178 -10.49 -1.53 -22.64
C LEU A 178 -9.97 -2.39 -21.49
N LEU A 179 -10.79 -2.66 -20.48
CA LEU A 179 -10.43 -3.55 -19.37
C LEU A 179 -10.18 -4.98 -19.88
N GLU A 180 -11.04 -5.51 -20.73
CA GLU A 180 -10.83 -6.84 -21.30
C GLU A 180 -9.49 -6.93 -22.03
N GLN A 181 -9.08 -5.89 -22.77
CA GLN A 181 -7.76 -5.84 -23.41
C GLN A 181 -6.60 -5.90 -22.40
N VAL A 182 -6.71 -5.20 -21.26
CA VAL A 182 -5.72 -5.27 -20.18
C VAL A 182 -5.60 -6.69 -19.61
N PHE A 183 -6.73 -7.38 -19.40
CA PHE A 183 -6.75 -8.77 -18.93
C PHE A 183 -6.17 -9.74 -19.98
N ILE A 184 -6.37 -9.48 -21.28
CA ILE A 184 -5.73 -10.26 -22.35
C ILE A 184 -4.20 -10.15 -22.28
N TYR A 185 -3.65 -8.94 -22.08
CA TYR A 185 -2.20 -8.76 -21.90
C TYR A 185 -1.70 -9.50 -20.66
N ALA A 186 -2.36 -9.32 -19.52
CA ALA A 186 -1.97 -9.95 -18.27
C ALA A 186 -2.03 -11.48 -18.36
N SER A 187 -3.04 -12.03 -19.04
CA SER A 187 -3.13 -13.48 -19.30
C SER A 187 -2.02 -13.98 -20.20
N ARG A 188 -1.71 -13.24 -21.29
CA ARG A 188 -0.67 -13.60 -22.27
C ARG A 188 0.74 -13.61 -21.67
N TYR A 189 1.04 -12.65 -20.79
CA TYR A 189 2.36 -12.47 -20.18
C TYR A 189 2.42 -12.97 -18.73
N GLU A 190 1.37 -13.60 -18.23
CA GLU A 190 1.28 -14.10 -16.84
C GLU A 190 1.54 -13.01 -15.78
N LEU A 191 1.12 -11.76 -16.06
CA LEU A 191 1.32 -10.61 -15.17
C LEU A 191 0.33 -10.59 -14.02
N MET A 192 0.75 -9.98 -12.91
CA MET A 192 -0.17 -9.44 -11.91
C MET A 192 -0.75 -8.12 -12.40
N LEU A 193 -1.97 -7.81 -11.99
CA LEU A 193 -2.65 -6.55 -12.30
C LEU A 193 -2.90 -5.72 -11.04
N ASP A 194 -2.66 -4.42 -11.17
CA ASP A 194 -2.96 -3.41 -10.17
C ASP A 194 -3.88 -2.34 -10.77
N PHE A 195 -5.02 -2.08 -10.16
CA PHE A 195 -5.99 -1.10 -10.64
C PHE A 195 -6.22 0.03 -9.65
N HIS A 196 -5.82 1.27 -9.99
CA HIS A 196 -6.42 2.45 -9.39
C HIS A 196 -7.81 2.58 -9.98
N VAL A 197 -8.84 2.31 -9.20
CA VAL A 197 -10.21 2.20 -9.73
C VAL A 197 -11.20 2.93 -8.82
N ASP A 198 -12.12 3.62 -9.46
CA ASP A 198 -13.26 4.28 -8.82
C ASP A 198 -12.83 5.16 -7.63
N GLU A 199 -11.76 5.93 -7.81
CA GLU A 199 -11.18 6.81 -6.79
C GLU A 199 -12.03 8.06 -6.52
N GLY A 200 -13.15 8.23 -7.18
CA GLY A 200 -14.08 9.33 -6.99
C GLY A 200 -15.32 8.96 -6.19
N LEU A 201 -16.15 9.97 -5.91
CA LEU A 201 -17.45 9.83 -5.26
C LEU A 201 -18.61 10.02 -6.25
N GLU A 202 -18.40 9.69 -7.50
CA GLU A 202 -19.42 9.69 -8.53
C GLU A 202 -20.05 8.30 -8.66
N PRO A 203 -21.40 8.18 -8.68
CA PRO A 203 -22.06 6.88 -8.82
C PRO A 203 -21.72 6.15 -10.13
N GLU A 204 -21.33 6.89 -11.16
CA GLU A 204 -20.92 6.36 -12.47
C GLU A 204 -19.52 5.74 -12.44
N ALA A 205 -18.72 5.99 -11.41
CA ALA A 205 -17.45 5.31 -11.19
C ALA A 205 -17.73 3.90 -10.64
N ALA A 206 -17.90 2.93 -11.54
CA ALA A 206 -18.32 1.55 -11.24
C ALA A 206 -17.51 0.51 -12.04
N ALA A 207 -16.28 0.84 -12.41
CA ALA A 207 -15.41 -0.07 -13.15
C ALA A 207 -14.92 -1.25 -12.29
N PHE A 208 -14.95 -1.12 -10.96
CA PHE A 208 -14.63 -2.22 -10.03
C PHE A 208 -15.49 -3.46 -10.29
N ASP A 209 -16.80 -3.29 -10.58
CA ASP A 209 -17.71 -4.40 -10.88
C ASP A 209 -17.20 -5.20 -12.09
N ARG A 210 -16.76 -4.51 -13.15
CA ARG A 210 -16.25 -5.16 -14.36
C ARG A 210 -14.90 -5.85 -14.12
N ILE A 211 -14.01 -5.25 -13.31
CA ILE A 211 -12.72 -5.87 -12.93
C ILE A 211 -12.96 -7.18 -12.15
N VAL A 212 -13.94 -7.19 -11.25
CA VAL A 212 -14.34 -8.42 -10.50
C VAL A 212 -14.81 -9.51 -11.46
N GLU A 213 -15.68 -9.17 -12.42
CA GLU A 213 -16.16 -10.10 -13.44
C GLU A 213 -15.02 -10.66 -14.30
N LEU A 214 -14.14 -9.79 -14.82
CA LEU A 214 -13.01 -10.19 -15.65
C LEU A 214 -11.99 -11.02 -14.87
N THR A 215 -11.77 -10.75 -13.59
CA THR A 215 -10.89 -11.56 -12.73
C THR A 215 -11.36 -13.01 -12.68
N ARG A 216 -12.66 -13.23 -12.56
CA ARG A 216 -13.25 -14.57 -12.61
C ARG A 216 -13.17 -15.18 -14.02
N HIS A 217 -13.53 -14.40 -15.05
CA HIS A 217 -13.51 -14.85 -16.45
C HIS A 217 -12.14 -15.33 -16.88
N PHE A 218 -11.08 -14.55 -16.60
CA PHE A 218 -9.70 -14.90 -16.92
C PHE A 218 -9.02 -15.80 -15.90
N ARG A 219 -9.71 -16.22 -14.83
CA ARG A 219 -9.18 -17.08 -13.76
C ARG A 219 -7.93 -16.52 -13.10
N MET A 220 -7.94 -15.22 -12.81
CA MET A 220 -6.82 -14.49 -12.24
C MET A 220 -6.92 -14.29 -10.71
N SER A 221 -7.62 -15.19 -10.01
CA SER A 221 -7.73 -15.17 -8.54
C SER A 221 -6.34 -15.05 -7.87
N GLY A 222 -6.20 -14.11 -6.94
CA GLY A 222 -4.95 -13.83 -6.23
C GLY A 222 -3.89 -13.08 -7.05
N ARG A 223 -4.21 -12.65 -8.28
CA ARG A 223 -3.30 -11.93 -9.18
C ARG A 223 -3.79 -10.53 -9.54
N VAL A 224 -4.92 -10.11 -9.01
CA VAL A 224 -5.53 -8.79 -9.24
C VAL A 224 -5.68 -8.06 -7.93
N LEU A 225 -5.10 -6.87 -7.84
CA LEU A 225 -5.23 -5.94 -6.73
C LEU A 225 -5.98 -4.69 -7.22
N CYS A 226 -6.91 -4.23 -6.40
CA CYS A 226 -7.60 -2.96 -6.63
C CYS A 226 -7.29 -1.98 -5.50
N TRP A 227 -7.31 -0.70 -5.83
CA TRP A 227 -7.02 0.39 -4.92
C TRP A 227 -8.20 1.36 -4.90
N HIS A 228 -8.37 2.05 -3.77
CA HIS A 228 -9.41 3.07 -3.55
C HIS A 228 -10.83 2.52 -3.49
N ALA A 229 -11.47 2.29 -4.63
CA ALA A 229 -12.90 1.93 -4.75
C ALA A 229 -13.81 2.82 -3.89
N CYS A 230 -13.52 4.14 -3.85
CA CYS A 230 -14.19 5.14 -3.00
C CYS A 230 -15.70 5.23 -3.31
N SER A 231 -16.08 5.03 -4.58
CA SER A 231 -17.48 5.08 -5.01
C SER A 231 -18.37 4.06 -4.32
N LEU A 232 -17.84 2.94 -3.83
CA LEU A 232 -18.60 1.96 -3.06
C LEU A 232 -19.23 2.57 -1.81
N SER A 233 -18.62 3.63 -1.23
CA SER A 233 -19.11 4.29 -0.02
C SER A 233 -20.42 5.07 -0.21
N ILE A 234 -20.81 5.36 -1.45
CA ILE A 234 -22.00 6.15 -1.79
C ILE A 234 -23.04 5.37 -2.60
N ARG A 235 -22.74 4.14 -2.98
CA ARG A 235 -23.65 3.28 -3.76
C ARG A 235 -24.74 2.68 -2.86
N PRO A 236 -25.90 2.30 -3.42
CA PRO A 236 -26.97 1.63 -2.68
C PRO A 236 -26.47 0.35 -2.00
N GLU A 237 -26.89 0.12 -0.74
CA GLU A 237 -26.44 -1.01 0.11
C GLU A 237 -26.59 -2.38 -0.58
N GLY A 238 -27.71 -2.60 -1.30
CA GLY A 238 -27.94 -3.88 -2.01
C GLY A 238 -26.93 -4.12 -3.15
N GLU A 239 -26.51 -3.07 -3.85
CA GLU A 239 -25.48 -3.16 -4.89
C GLU A 239 -24.11 -3.43 -4.27
N VAL A 240 -23.76 -2.70 -3.21
CA VAL A 240 -22.51 -2.88 -2.48
C VAL A 240 -22.40 -4.31 -1.94
N SER A 241 -23.46 -4.83 -1.29
CA SER A 241 -23.46 -6.19 -0.77
C SER A 241 -23.26 -7.24 -1.86
N ARG A 242 -23.88 -7.06 -3.03
CA ARG A 242 -23.70 -7.94 -4.18
C ARG A 242 -22.26 -7.92 -4.68
N ILE A 243 -21.72 -6.75 -4.96
CA ILE A 243 -20.36 -6.64 -5.53
C ILE A 243 -19.28 -7.11 -4.56
N ILE A 244 -19.45 -6.89 -3.27
CA ILE A 244 -18.54 -7.40 -2.24
C ILE A 244 -18.54 -8.94 -2.22
N SER A 245 -19.71 -9.57 -2.31
CA SER A 245 -19.80 -11.04 -2.41
C SER A 245 -19.10 -11.56 -3.67
N GLU A 246 -19.33 -10.93 -4.82
CA GLU A 246 -18.68 -11.29 -6.08
C GLU A 246 -17.16 -11.07 -6.05
N ALA A 247 -16.69 -10.01 -5.38
CA ALA A 247 -15.26 -9.74 -5.18
C ALA A 247 -14.59 -10.82 -4.32
N ALA A 248 -15.25 -11.26 -3.24
CA ALA A 248 -14.77 -12.37 -2.42
C ALA A 248 -14.62 -13.66 -3.24
N ASP A 249 -15.62 -14.00 -4.03
CA ASP A 249 -15.59 -15.18 -4.92
C ASP A 249 -14.53 -15.09 -6.03
N SER A 250 -14.17 -13.87 -6.45
CA SER A 250 -13.16 -13.65 -7.48
C SER A 250 -11.73 -13.83 -6.98
N GLY A 251 -11.50 -13.67 -5.66
CA GLY A 251 -10.20 -13.70 -5.05
C GLY A 251 -9.37 -12.41 -5.29
N ILE A 252 -10.04 -11.30 -5.59
CA ILE A 252 -9.43 -9.95 -5.61
C ILE A 252 -9.02 -9.56 -4.19
N ALA A 253 -7.94 -8.81 -4.05
CA ALA A 253 -7.63 -8.06 -2.84
C ALA A 253 -7.90 -6.56 -3.06
N LEU A 254 -8.34 -5.86 -2.00
CA LEU A 254 -8.61 -4.42 -2.07
C LEU A 254 -7.77 -3.66 -1.04
N THR A 255 -7.04 -2.66 -1.50
CA THR A 255 -6.28 -1.76 -0.63
C THR A 255 -7.02 -0.46 -0.43
N ILE A 256 -7.19 -0.10 0.82
CA ILE A 256 -7.75 1.17 1.24
C ILE A 256 -6.60 2.11 1.59
N LEU A 257 -6.73 3.35 1.16
CA LEU A 257 -5.70 4.37 1.25
C LEU A 257 -6.23 5.55 2.09
N PRO A 258 -6.33 5.35 3.43
CA PRO A 258 -7.18 6.19 4.27
C PRO A 258 -6.77 7.66 4.26
N THR A 259 -5.47 7.96 4.32
CA THR A 259 -4.98 9.33 4.42
C THR A 259 -5.23 10.13 3.15
N THR A 260 -4.86 9.58 2.00
CA THR A 260 -5.06 10.23 0.70
C THR A 260 -6.54 10.34 0.35
N ASN A 261 -7.33 9.27 0.54
CA ASN A 261 -8.76 9.31 0.24
C ASN A 261 -9.51 10.32 1.11
N LEU A 262 -9.25 10.36 2.42
CA LEU A 262 -9.86 11.36 3.30
C LEU A 262 -9.50 12.80 2.91
N TRP A 263 -8.32 13.01 2.35
CA TRP A 263 -7.85 14.33 1.93
C TRP A 263 -8.41 14.74 0.56
N LEU A 264 -8.43 13.83 -0.40
CA LEU A 264 -8.84 14.14 -1.78
C LEU A 264 -10.35 14.13 -1.99
N GLN A 265 -11.09 13.23 -1.29
CA GLN A 265 -12.51 13.05 -1.53
C GLN A 265 -13.35 14.14 -0.86
N ASP A 266 -14.41 14.56 -1.54
CA ASP A 266 -15.32 15.64 -1.10
C ASP A 266 -14.58 16.96 -0.75
N ASN A 267 -13.41 17.20 -1.35
CA ASN A 267 -12.55 18.34 -1.07
C ASN A 267 -12.98 19.56 -1.90
N GLN A 268 -13.52 20.57 -1.22
CA GLN A 268 -13.96 21.83 -1.79
C GLN A 268 -13.42 23.01 -0.97
N ASN A 269 -12.98 24.08 -1.64
CA ASN A 269 -12.45 25.25 -0.96
C ASN A 269 -13.46 25.86 0.01
N GLY A 270 -13.07 25.98 1.29
CA GLY A 270 -13.88 26.61 2.32
C GLY A 270 -15.08 25.79 2.81
N VAL A 271 -15.17 24.50 2.42
CA VAL A 271 -16.23 23.59 2.84
C VAL A 271 -15.65 22.39 3.58
N THR A 272 -16.23 22.05 4.73
CA THR A 272 -15.83 20.82 5.44
C THR A 272 -16.37 19.58 4.69
N PRO A 273 -15.53 18.60 4.34
CA PRO A 273 -15.98 17.35 3.72
C PRO A 273 -17.04 16.63 4.57
N ARG A 274 -18.05 16.06 3.92
CA ARG A 274 -19.11 15.29 4.57
C ARG A 274 -19.03 13.80 4.26
N LEU A 275 -18.39 13.43 3.14
CA LEU A 275 -18.19 12.05 2.70
C LEU A 275 -16.75 11.63 3.00
N ARG A 276 -16.58 10.41 3.49
CA ARG A 276 -15.24 9.93 3.91
C ARG A 276 -14.41 9.39 2.77
N GLY A 277 -15.04 8.95 1.66
CA GLY A 277 -14.34 8.40 0.50
C GLY A 277 -13.58 7.09 0.77
N LEU A 278 -13.99 6.33 1.77
CA LEU A 278 -13.42 5.02 2.09
C LEU A 278 -14.38 3.91 1.66
N ALA A 279 -13.86 2.93 0.95
CA ALA A 279 -14.62 1.70 0.66
C ALA A 279 -15.06 1.01 1.97
N PRO A 280 -16.14 0.22 1.96
CA PRO A 280 -16.74 -0.38 3.15
C PRO A 280 -15.87 -1.52 3.72
N MET A 281 -14.89 -1.14 4.55
CA MET A 281 -13.82 -2.03 5.04
C MET A 281 -14.35 -3.22 5.86
N HIS A 282 -15.32 -2.97 6.75
CA HIS A 282 -15.90 -4.02 7.60
C HIS A 282 -16.64 -5.06 6.77
N GLU A 283 -17.45 -4.62 5.82
CA GLU A 283 -18.24 -5.45 4.92
C GLU A 283 -17.35 -6.28 4.01
N LEU A 284 -16.30 -5.69 3.43
CA LEU A 284 -15.30 -6.39 2.63
C LEU A 284 -14.61 -7.50 3.44
N ARG A 285 -14.13 -7.19 4.64
CA ARG A 285 -13.48 -8.17 5.52
C ARG A 285 -14.45 -9.27 5.96
N ALA A 286 -15.67 -8.92 6.32
CA ALA A 286 -16.70 -9.88 6.72
C ALA A 286 -17.06 -10.86 5.59
N ALA A 287 -17.01 -10.42 4.35
CA ALA A 287 -17.22 -11.26 3.16
C ALA A 287 -15.98 -12.11 2.80
N GLY A 288 -14.84 -11.90 3.44
CA GLY A 288 -13.60 -12.63 3.16
C GLY A 288 -12.71 -12.01 2.07
N VAL A 289 -13.00 -10.79 1.61
CA VAL A 289 -12.09 -10.04 0.74
C VAL A 289 -10.85 -9.64 1.55
N PRO A 290 -9.62 -9.95 1.11
CA PRO A 290 -8.42 -9.46 1.75
C PRO A 290 -8.37 -7.93 1.67
N VAL A 291 -8.47 -7.26 2.82
CA VAL A 291 -8.34 -5.80 2.91
C VAL A 291 -6.92 -5.44 3.32
N LEU A 292 -6.29 -4.57 2.55
CA LEU A 292 -4.96 -4.06 2.76
C LEU A 292 -5.01 -2.56 3.07
N LEU A 293 -3.98 -2.06 3.73
CA LEU A 293 -3.78 -0.63 3.97
C LEU A 293 -2.45 -0.19 3.37
N GLY A 294 -2.42 0.97 2.73
CA GLY A 294 -1.22 1.58 2.16
C GLY A 294 -1.12 3.07 2.47
N ALA A 295 0.09 3.61 2.42
CA ALA A 295 0.35 5.03 2.66
C ALA A 295 -0.07 5.90 1.47
N ASP A 296 0.02 5.36 0.26
CA ASP A 296 -0.27 6.05 -0.98
C ASP A 296 0.68 7.24 -1.21
N ASN A 297 0.18 8.45 -1.17
CA ASN A 297 0.93 9.68 -1.41
C ASN A 297 1.60 10.19 -0.14
N VAL A 298 2.88 10.55 -0.25
CA VAL A 298 3.68 11.05 0.86
C VAL A 298 4.38 12.35 0.45
N SER A 299 3.97 13.44 1.09
CA SER A 299 4.58 14.77 0.90
C SER A 299 4.61 15.21 -0.58
N ASP A 300 3.50 15.03 -1.26
CA ASP A 300 3.29 15.40 -2.65
C ASP A 300 1.96 16.17 -2.83
N PRO A 301 1.58 16.61 -4.05
CA PRO A 301 0.33 17.36 -4.30
C PRO A 301 -0.95 16.63 -3.93
N PHE A 302 -0.96 15.30 -3.90
CA PHE A 302 -2.13 14.51 -3.55
C PHE A 302 -2.33 14.47 -2.04
N PHE A 303 -1.24 14.33 -1.27
CA PHE A 303 -1.28 14.37 0.19
C PHE A 303 0.06 14.86 0.78
N SER A 304 0.08 16.10 1.24
CA SER A 304 1.31 16.76 1.71
C SER A 304 1.79 16.33 3.10
N MET A 305 0.96 15.64 3.87
CA MET A 305 1.23 15.23 5.27
C MET A 305 1.43 13.73 5.43
N GLY A 306 1.57 12.97 4.33
CA GLY A 306 1.81 11.54 4.36
C GLY A 306 3.16 11.17 4.98
N THR A 307 3.26 9.95 5.47
CA THR A 307 4.46 9.36 6.07
C THR A 307 4.62 7.92 5.61
N TYR A 308 5.86 7.43 5.58
CA TYR A 308 6.15 6.01 5.33
C TYR A 308 6.12 5.21 6.64
N ASP A 309 5.01 5.33 7.38
CA ASP A 309 4.78 4.65 8.65
C ASP A 309 3.44 3.89 8.65
N ALA A 310 3.49 2.57 8.53
CA ALA A 310 2.29 1.72 8.51
C ALA A 310 1.44 1.83 9.79
N LEU A 311 2.04 2.17 10.93
CA LEU A 311 1.29 2.40 12.16
C LEU A 311 0.49 3.70 12.11
N ASP A 312 1.00 4.72 11.45
CA ASP A 312 0.25 5.96 11.22
C ASP A 312 -0.93 5.72 10.26
N VAL A 313 -0.71 4.94 9.21
CA VAL A 313 -1.77 4.51 8.28
C VAL A 313 -2.86 3.73 9.02
N LEU A 314 -2.49 2.73 9.83
CA LEU A 314 -3.44 1.95 10.64
C LEU A 314 -4.21 2.82 11.64
N ARG A 315 -3.53 3.76 12.30
CA ARG A 315 -4.17 4.69 13.24
C ARG A 315 -5.20 5.57 12.55
N ASN A 316 -4.87 6.13 11.38
CA ASN A 316 -5.80 6.95 10.60
C ASN A 316 -6.98 6.13 10.09
N ALA A 317 -6.75 4.91 9.59
CA ALA A 317 -7.81 3.98 9.21
C ALA A 317 -8.74 3.65 10.39
N SER A 318 -8.15 3.39 11.58
CA SER A 318 -8.92 3.06 12.78
C SER A 318 -9.86 4.20 13.21
N VAL A 319 -9.40 5.44 13.12
CA VAL A 319 -10.27 6.62 13.40
C VAL A 319 -11.32 6.79 12.31
N ALA A 320 -10.93 6.64 11.05
CA ALA A 320 -11.82 6.92 9.92
C ALA A 320 -12.92 5.87 9.74
N ALA A 321 -12.61 4.59 9.96
CA ALA A 321 -13.53 3.47 9.77
C ALA A 321 -13.95 2.80 11.09
N HIS A 322 -13.62 3.36 12.26
CA HIS A 322 -13.92 2.84 13.59
C HIS A 322 -13.41 1.42 13.81
N LEU A 323 -12.16 1.15 13.40
CA LEU A 323 -11.54 -0.16 13.54
C LEU A 323 -11.03 -0.39 14.97
N VAL A 324 -11.05 -1.65 15.40
CA VAL A 324 -10.27 -2.12 16.57
C VAL A 324 -8.87 -2.45 16.06
N PRO A 325 -7.80 -1.70 16.38
CA PRO A 325 -6.50 -1.84 15.73
C PRO A 325 -5.93 -3.26 15.78
N ALA A 326 -6.11 -3.97 16.91
CA ALA A 326 -5.63 -5.33 17.11
C ALA A 326 -6.16 -6.32 16.04
N ASP A 327 -7.37 -6.08 15.53
CA ASP A 327 -8.02 -6.97 14.56
C ASP A 327 -7.59 -6.69 13.11
N TRP A 328 -6.82 -5.62 12.88
CA TRP A 328 -6.43 -5.14 11.54
C TRP A 328 -4.93 -5.10 11.29
N LEU A 329 -4.13 -5.74 12.15
CA LEU A 329 -2.67 -5.79 11.99
C LEU A 329 -2.26 -6.54 10.72
N ASP A 330 -3.03 -7.54 10.33
CA ASP A 330 -2.83 -8.29 9.10
C ASP A 330 -2.95 -7.42 7.84
N SER A 331 -3.72 -6.33 7.89
CA SER A 331 -3.89 -5.39 6.76
C SER A 331 -2.64 -4.56 6.45
N ILE A 332 -1.67 -4.49 7.36
CA ILE A 332 -0.38 -3.81 7.16
C ILE A 332 0.82 -4.79 7.18
N THR A 333 0.59 -6.08 7.32
CA THR A 333 1.65 -7.09 7.43
C THR A 333 1.44 -8.27 6.48
N THR A 334 0.67 -9.27 6.88
CA THR A 334 0.54 -10.55 6.17
C THR A 334 -0.32 -10.46 4.90
N ASN A 335 -1.42 -9.71 4.93
CA ASN A 335 -2.29 -9.56 3.76
C ASN A 335 -1.56 -8.86 2.59
N PRO A 336 -0.90 -7.68 2.78
CA PRO A 336 -0.15 -7.08 1.68
C PRO A 336 1.03 -7.95 1.23
N ALA A 337 1.76 -8.61 2.12
CA ALA A 337 2.82 -9.52 1.72
C ALA A 337 2.29 -10.63 0.80
N LYS A 338 1.20 -11.29 1.19
CA LYS A 338 0.55 -12.34 0.39
C LYS A 338 0.05 -11.81 -0.96
N ALA A 339 -0.62 -10.65 -0.96
CA ALA A 339 -1.16 -10.04 -2.16
C ALA A 339 -0.06 -9.60 -3.15
N MET A 340 1.11 -9.23 -2.64
CA MET A 340 2.30 -8.92 -3.44
C MET A 340 3.10 -10.16 -3.88
N GLY A 341 2.65 -11.37 -3.50
CA GLY A 341 3.38 -12.62 -3.79
C GLY A 341 4.68 -12.76 -3.01
N LEU A 342 4.83 -12.05 -1.89
CA LEU A 342 6.01 -12.10 -1.05
C LEU A 342 5.86 -13.15 0.05
N HIS A 343 6.91 -13.92 0.27
CA HIS A 343 6.99 -14.78 1.45
C HIS A 343 7.52 -13.96 2.63
N ARG A 344 6.77 -13.95 3.73
CA ARG A 344 7.20 -13.37 5.01
C ARG A 344 7.04 -14.38 6.11
N ASP A 345 8.06 -14.50 6.94
CA ASP A 345 8.02 -15.39 8.08
C ASP A 345 7.00 -14.89 9.13
N GLU A 346 6.22 -15.80 9.64
CA GLU A 346 5.40 -15.55 10.84
C GLU A 346 6.29 -15.45 12.08
N ILE A 347 5.78 -14.80 13.11
CA ILE A 347 6.45 -14.76 14.41
C ILE A 347 6.33 -16.13 15.10
N ARG A 348 7.29 -17.00 14.86
CA ARG A 348 7.36 -18.35 15.43
C ARG A 348 8.79 -18.81 15.66
N VAL A 349 8.96 -19.81 16.51
CA VAL A 349 10.28 -20.40 16.80
C VAL A 349 10.97 -20.88 15.51
N GLY A 350 12.22 -20.52 15.35
CA GLY A 350 13.08 -20.87 14.20
C GLY A 350 13.09 -19.84 13.07
N CYS A 351 12.13 -18.90 13.05
CA CYS A 351 12.09 -17.85 12.03
C CYS A 351 13.04 -16.70 12.34
N SER A 352 13.33 -15.88 11.34
CA SER A 352 14.08 -14.63 11.51
C SER A 352 13.40 -13.72 12.54
N ALA A 353 14.19 -13.05 13.35
CA ALA A 353 13.69 -12.09 14.32
C ALA A 353 13.52 -10.70 13.66
N ASP A 354 12.52 -10.62 12.79
CA ASP A 354 12.15 -9.45 12.00
C ASP A 354 10.80 -8.89 12.48
N PHE A 355 10.84 -7.90 13.37
CA PHE A 355 9.63 -7.33 13.98
C PHE A 355 9.90 -5.94 14.59
N ILE A 356 8.82 -5.26 14.92
CA ILE A 356 8.84 -4.00 15.69
C ILE A 356 8.31 -4.30 17.09
N LEU A 357 9.01 -3.83 18.12
CA LEU A 357 8.49 -3.70 19.48
C LEU A 357 8.06 -2.25 19.71
N ILE A 358 6.85 -2.09 20.25
CA ILE A 358 6.27 -0.79 20.51
C ILE A 358 5.87 -0.76 21.99
N GLN A 359 6.27 0.27 22.72
CA GLN A 359 5.90 0.42 24.12
C GLN A 359 4.38 0.57 24.28
N GLY A 360 3.80 -0.22 25.19
CA GLY A 360 2.36 -0.22 25.51
C GLY A 360 1.87 -1.61 25.90
N CYS A 361 0.90 -1.66 26.79
CA CYS A 361 0.31 -2.93 27.25
C CYS A 361 -0.83 -3.43 26.32
N SER A 362 -1.24 -2.63 25.36
CA SER A 362 -2.26 -2.94 24.35
C SER A 362 -1.99 -2.18 23.06
N TRP A 363 -2.70 -2.56 21.97
CA TRP A 363 -2.62 -1.85 20.69
C TRP A 363 -3.21 -0.43 20.77
N ASP A 364 -4.24 -0.21 21.58
CA ASP A 364 -4.81 1.12 21.79
C ASP A 364 -3.78 2.05 22.46
N GLU A 365 -3.05 1.54 23.44
CA GLU A 365 -2.00 2.31 24.09
C GLU A 365 -0.81 2.57 23.16
N ALA A 366 -0.37 1.59 22.40
CA ALA A 366 0.71 1.70 21.45
C ALA A 366 0.40 2.73 20.33
N LEU A 367 -0.85 2.81 19.88
CA LEU A 367 -1.27 3.75 18.83
C LEU A 367 -1.75 5.11 19.35
N ARG A 368 -1.99 5.26 20.66
CA ARG A 368 -2.44 6.54 21.26
C ARG A 368 -1.46 7.67 21.03
N ASN A 369 -0.16 7.37 21.05
CA ASN A 369 0.89 8.35 20.86
C ASN A 369 1.76 7.99 19.65
N PRO A 370 1.71 8.74 18.55
CA PRO A 370 2.53 8.47 17.37
C PRO A 370 4.04 8.58 17.62
N LYS A 371 4.46 9.21 18.75
CA LYS A 371 5.86 9.31 19.17
C LYS A 371 6.24 8.26 20.21
N VAL A 372 5.42 7.21 20.38
CA VAL A 372 5.75 6.13 21.31
C VAL A 372 7.08 5.49 20.92
N PRO A 373 7.95 5.19 21.89
CA PRO A 373 9.21 4.50 21.61
C PRO A 373 8.96 3.15 20.95
N ARG A 374 9.68 2.91 19.86
CA ARG A 374 9.69 1.62 19.17
C ARG A 374 11.10 1.18 18.85
N GLN A 375 11.29 -0.12 18.76
CA GLN A 375 12.55 -0.75 18.38
C GLN A 375 12.30 -1.65 17.18
N VAL A 376 13.03 -1.45 16.10
CA VAL A 376 12.97 -2.29 14.90
C VAL A 376 14.05 -3.35 15.01
N PHE A 377 13.65 -4.62 14.91
CA PHE A 377 14.54 -5.78 14.86
C PHE A 377 14.60 -6.30 13.43
N ARG A 378 15.83 -6.48 12.94
CA ARG A 378 16.11 -7.16 11.67
C ARG A 378 17.17 -8.22 11.89
N ALA A 379 16.83 -9.46 11.59
CA ALA A 379 17.68 -10.63 11.93
C ALA A 379 18.18 -10.58 13.38
N GLY A 380 17.29 -10.21 14.32
CA GLY A 380 17.60 -10.15 15.75
C GLY A 380 18.50 -9.00 16.21
N CYS A 381 18.93 -8.12 15.31
CA CYS A 381 19.68 -6.92 15.64
C CYS A 381 18.74 -5.73 15.74
N THR A 382 18.87 -4.94 16.80
CA THR A 382 18.18 -3.65 16.90
C THR A 382 18.89 -2.64 16.04
N GLU A 383 18.14 -1.97 15.17
CA GLU A 383 18.64 -0.75 14.56
C GLU A 383 18.47 0.40 15.54
N SER A 384 19.57 1.02 15.93
CA SER A 384 19.51 2.30 16.64
C SER A 384 18.94 3.33 15.67
N VAL A 385 17.71 3.76 15.87
CA VAL A 385 17.19 4.98 15.26
C VAL A 385 18.09 6.10 15.81
N GLY A 386 19.12 6.45 15.06
CA GLY A 386 20.04 7.53 15.44
C GLY A 386 19.21 8.78 15.74
N LYS A 387 19.50 9.41 16.87
CA LYS A 387 18.95 10.74 17.18
C LYS A 387 19.08 11.57 15.92
N ALA A 388 17.94 12.07 15.42
CA ALA A 388 17.95 13.08 14.37
C ALA A 388 18.96 14.13 14.82
N ALA A 389 19.95 14.41 13.97
CA ALA A 389 20.83 15.57 14.18
C ALA A 389 19.90 16.79 14.26
N ALA A 390 19.97 17.48 15.39
CA ALA A 390 19.19 18.67 15.71
C ALA A 390 19.52 19.80 14.77
#